data_901dff36717c3e44cbee1e841f6990cf
#
_entry.id   901dff36717c3e44cbee1e841f6990cf
#
_cell.length_a   1.000
_cell.length_b   1.000
_cell.length_c   1.000
_cell.angle_alpha   90.00
_cell.angle_beta   90.00
_cell.angle_gamma   90.00
#
_symmetry.space_group_name_H-M   'P 1'
#
loop_
_entity.id
_entity.type
_entity.pdbx_description
1 polymer ?
#
loop_
_entity_poly.entity_id
_entity_poly.type
_entity_poly.pdbx_seq_one_letter_code
_entity_poly.pdbx_strand_id
1 'polypeptide(L)'
;MGKSYSIPTLPLAFDVESKEILRQVNKSNRALAELKGIAATIPNEAILINTLTLQEAKESSEVENIVTTQDDLYKAEIDVEKQLITAATKEVFRYRDALQGGFQLVKENAQLNNKIVKGIQMYLVGNQAGFRSQAGTMIKNGQGEIVYTPPQNRDDIERAMANLEAFINRPAMSEIDPLIKMAIIHHQFESIHPFYDGNGRTGRIINVLYLVINRLLDLPILYLSRYITQNKSQYYKLIQAIRDKEENSQEWEEWILFILKGVEQTALDTTRLVQGISALMRRYEQTLRPLFGKNYRHELLNNLFYHPYTKIEFMQRDLTVQRKTAAKYLNVMVEAKVLVVVKIGRENYYINRNLMELFLNQGSALPRREEVIESVTDNQPPL
;
A
#
# COMPACT_ATOMS: atom_id res chain seq x y z
N MET A 1 -10.99 -20.48 -29.38
CA MET A 1 -12.02 -19.83 -28.54
C MET A 1 -11.70 -20.16 -27.11
N GLY A 2 -11.32 -19.18 -26.32
CA GLY A 2 -11.06 -19.41 -24.90
C GLY A 2 -12.34 -19.86 -24.19
N LYS A 3 -12.22 -20.80 -23.24
CA LYS A 3 -13.36 -21.24 -22.42
C LYS A 3 -13.95 -20.00 -21.73
N SER A 4 -15.26 -19.85 -21.79
CA SER A 4 -15.99 -18.80 -21.10
C SER A 4 -16.05 -19.15 -19.61
N TYR A 5 -15.29 -18.46 -18.76
CA TYR A 5 -15.42 -18.56 -17.31
C TYR A 5 -16.73 -17.91 -16.87
N SER A 6 -17.59 -18.68 -16.21
CA SER A 6 -18.79 -18.16 -15.56
C SER A 6 -18.45 -17.71 -14.16
N ILE A 7 -18.56 -16.41 -13.90
CA ILE A 7 -18.31 -15.83 -12.58
C ILE A 7 -19.31 -16.43 -11.59
N PRO A 8 -18.86 -17.10 -10.51
CA PRO A 8 -19.77 -17.72 -9.54
C PRO A 8 -20.53 -16.65 -8.75
N THR A 9 -21.76 -16.97 -8.39
CA THR A 9 -22.50 -16.19 -7.39
C THR A 9 -21.93 -16.50 -6.00
N LEU A 10 -21.57 -15.47 -5.24
CA LEU A 10 -21.09 -15.64 -3.88
C LEU A 10 -22.25 -15.79 -2.88
N PRO A 11 -22.07 -16.58 -1.80
CA PRO A 11 -20.87 -17.36 -1.46
C PRO A 11 -20.64 -18.53 -2.41
N LEU A 12 -19.38 -19.04 -2.46
CA LEU A 12 -19.05 -20.23 -3.25
C LEU A 12 -19.88 -21.44 -2.78
N ALA A 13 -20.24 -22.31 -3.71
CA ALA A 13 -21.12 -23.45 -3.45
C ALA A 13 -20.43 -24.63 -2.74
N PHE A 14 -19.13 -24.54 -2.47
CA PHE A 14 -18.32 -25.59 -1.84
C PHE A 14 -17.57 -25.01 -0.63
N ASP A 15 -17.15 -25.91 0.27
CA ASP A 15 -16.36 -25.54 1.44
C ASP A 15 -14.93 -25.17 1.03
N VAL A 16 -14.47 -24.03 1.54
CA VAL A 16 -13.13 -23.48 1.32
C VAL A 16 -12.27 -23.55 2.59
N GLU A 17 -12.77 -24.09 3.68
CA GLU A 17 -12.10 -24.14 4.98
C GLU A 17 -11.32 -25.46 5.19
N SER A 18 -10.39 -25.75 4.26
CA SER A 18 -9.53 -26.91 4.46
C SER A 18 -8.64 -26.76 5.70
N LYS A 19 -8.17 -27.88 6.23
CA LYS A 19 -7.26 -27.89 7.40
C LYS A 19 -5.98 -27.08 7.13
N GLU A 20 -5.50 -27.04 5.91
CA GLU A 20 -4.32 -26.26 5.52
C GLU A 20 -4.62 -24.77 5.50
N ILE A 21 -5.76 -24.37 4.92
CA ILE A 21 -6.23 -22.97 4.95
C ILE A 21 -6.41 -22.49 6.38
N LEU A 22 -7.10 -23.23 7.25
CA LEU A 22 -7.33 -22.85 8.64
C LEU A 22 -6.03 -22.69 9.44
N ARG A 23 -5.02 -23.53 9.17
CA ARG A 23 -3.68 -23.37 9.76
C ARG A 23 -3.00 -22.09 9.30
N GLN A 24 -3.14 -21.76 8.01
CA GLN A 24 -2.55 -20.54 7.46
C GLN A 24 -3.29 -19.28 7.94
N VAL A 25 -4.62 -19.33 8.06
CA VAL A 25 -5.45 -18.27 8.67
C VAL A 25 -4.94 -17.91 10.06
N ASN A 26 -4.69 -18.91 10.91
CA ASN A 26 -4.17 -18.69 12.26
C ASN A 26 -2.82 -17.93 12.25
N LYS A 27 -1.91 -18.27 11.33
CA LYS A 27 -0.61 -17.58 11.22
C LYS A 27 -0.80 -16.13 10.76
N SER A 28 -1.63 -15.92 9.74
CA SER A 28 -1.91 -14.60 9.17
C SER A 28 -2.60 -13.68 10.17
N ASN A 29 -3.60 -14.20 10.91
CA ASN A 29 -4.29 -13.45 11.96
C ASN A 29 -3.33 -13.06 13.11
N ARG A 30 -2.42 -13.94 13.53
CA ARG A 30 -1.41 -13.62 14.55
C ARG A 30 -0.47 -12.51 14.07
N ALA A 31 0.02 -12.59 12.84
CA ALA A 31 0.89 -11.56 12.28
C ALA A 31 0.17 -10.20 12.15
N LEU A 32 -1.10 -10.18 11.74
CA LEU A 32 -1.91 -8.96 11.70
C LEU A 32 -2.17 -8.38 13.09
N ALA A 33 -2.47 -9.22 14.07
CA ALA A 33 -2.67 -8.77 15.45
C ALA A 33 -1.40 -8.15 16.05
N GLU A 34 -0.22 -8.72 15.76
CA GLU A 34 1.06 -8.14 16.15
C GLU A 34 1.29 -6.79 15.48
N LEU A 35 1.06 -6.70 14.17
CA LEU A 35 1.17 -5.45 13.42
C LEU A 35 0.23 -4.38 13.98
N LYS A 36 -1.03 -4.72 14.22
CA LYS A 36 -2.02 -3.81 14.81
C LYS A 36 -1.56 -3.29 16.17
N GLY A 37 -1.07 -4.18 17.04
CA GLY A 37 -0.58 -3.81 18.36
C GLY A 37 0.65 -2.90 18.31
N ILE A 38 1.63 -3.19 17.45
CA ILE A 38 2.84 -2.36 17.35
C ILE A 38 2.56 -1.01 16.70
N ALA A 39 1.66 -0.95 15.70
CA ALA A 39 1.28 0.30 15.05
C ALA A 39 0.65 1.30 16.03
N ALA A 40 -0.13 0.82 17.00
CA ALA A 40 -0.73 1.65 18.04
C ALA A 40 0.31 2.29 18.98
N THR A 41 1.57 1.83 18.98
CA THR A 41 2.65 2.43 19.79
C THR A 41 3.28 3.67 19.16
N ILE A 42 2.99 3.97 17.90
CA ILE A 42 3.47 5.18 17.23
C ILE A 42 2.59 6.36 17.65
N PRO A 43 3.17 7.42 18.29
CA PRO A 43 2.38 8.50 18.87
C PRO A 43 1.51 9.28 17.87
N ASN A 44 1.93 9.34 16.61
CA ASN A 44 1.21 10.02 15.55
C ASN A 44 0.94 9.03 14.40
N GLU A 45 -0.29 8.50 14.34
CA GLU A 45 -0.71 7.54 13.31
C GLU A 45 -0.57 8.09 11.87
N ALA A 46 -0.64 9.42 11.70
CA ALA A 46 -0.49 10.06 10.39
C ALA A 46 0.89 9.79 9.76
N ILE A 47 1.92 9.53 10.57
CA ILE A 47 3.25 9.11 10.09
C ILE A 47 3.13 7.78 9.33
N LEU A 48 2.49 6.79 9.94
CA LEU A 48 2.31 5.47 9.32
C LEU A 48 1.39 5.55 8.10
N ILE A 49 0.28 6.27 8.22
CA ILE A 49 -0.66 6.44 7.10
C ILE A 49 0.07 7.09 5.91
N ASN A 50 0.81 8.18 6.12
CA ASN A 50 1.48 8.86 5.01
C ASN A 50 2.58 7.99 4.37
N THR A 51 3.45 7.40 5.19
CA THR A 51 4.62 6.68 4.69
C THR A 51 4.26 5.31 4.12
N LEU A 52 3.41 4.52 4.79
CA LEU A 52 3.10 3.16 4.38
C LEU A 52 2.09 3.10 3.23
N THR A 53 1.14 4.05 3.16
CA THR A 53 0.27 4.12 1.97
C THR A 53 1.04 4.52 0.71
N LEU A 54 2.12 5.29 0.84
CA LEU A 54 3.00 5.59 -0.30
C LEU A 54 3.80 4.36 -0.75
N GLN A 55 4.23 3.51 0.20
CA GLN A 55 4.88 2.22 -0.12
C GLN A 55 3.90 1.30 -0.87
N GLU A 56 2.68 1.12 -0.36
CA GLU A 56 1.65 0.33 -1.04
C GLU A 56 1.35 0.89 -2.44
N ALA A 57 1.24 2.21 -2.57
CA ALA A 57 0.99 2.87 -3.83
C ALA A 57 2.08 2.59 -4.88
N LYS A 58 3.35 2.63 -4.45
CA LYS A 58 4.50 2.31 -5.31
C LYS A 58 4.44 0.85 -5.77
N GLU A 59 4.35 -0.08 -4.83
CA GLU A 59 4.36 -1.51 -5.11
C GLU A 59 3.14 -1.92 -5.95
N SER A 60 1.96 -1.38 -5.64
CA SER A 60 0.75 -1.65 -6.41
C SER A 60 0.82 -1.13 -7.86
N SER A 61 1.45 0.03 -8.07
CA SER A 61 1.67 0.57 -9.41
C SER A 61 2.70 -0.27 -10.19
N GLU A 62 3.72 -0.82 -9.51
CA GLU A 62 4.72 -1.70 -10.09
C GLU A 62 4.13 -3.04 -10.57
N VAL A 63 3.08 -3.56 -9.92
CA VAL A 63 2.31 -4.71 -10.43
C VAL A 63 1.81 -4.43 -11.85
N GLU A 64 1.39 -3.18 -12.14
CA GLU A 64 0.92 -2.73 -13.46
C GLU A 64 2.04 -2.21 -14.37
N ASN A 65 3.31 -2.49 -14.04
CA ASN A 65 4.50 -2.01 -14.75
C ASN A 65 4.67 -0.48 -14.75
N ILE A 66 4.07 0.23 -13.79
CA ILE A 66 4.27 1.66 -13.56
C ILE A 66 5.41 1.79 -12.54
N VAL A 67 6.64 2.00 -13.04
CA VAL A 67 7.85 1.97 -12.21
C VAL A 67 8.30 3.38 -11.86
N THR A 68 8.59 3.62 -10.59
CA THR A 68 9.19 4.84 -10.07
C THR A 68 10.09 4.52 -8.88
N THR A 69 11.04 5.40 -8.58
CA THR A 69 11.91 5.23 -7.42
C THR A 69 11.33 5.93 -6.19
N GLN A 70 11.72 5.48 -5.00
CA GLN A 70 11.34 6.18 -3.78
C GLN A 70 11.88 7.61 -3.74
N ASP A 71 13.09 7.81 -4.24
CA ASP A 71 13.71 9.12 -4.33
C ASP A 71 12.89 10.08 -5.20
N ASP A 72 12.41 9.61 -6.36
CA ASP A 72 11.53 10.41 -7.22
C ASP A 72 10.21 10.75 -6.56
N LEU A 73 9.63 9.82 -5.80
CA LEU A 73 8.38 10.04 -5.06
C LEU A 73 8.56 11.13 -3.99
N TYR A 74 9.58 11.01 -3.15
CA TYR A 74 9.80 12.00 -2.08
C TYR A 74 10.25 13.35 -2.63
N LYS A 75 11.03 13.40 -3.70
CA LYS A 75 11.33 14.65 -4.41
C LYS A 75 10.09 15.29 -4.98
N ALA A 76 9.21 14.52 -5.61
CA ALA A 76 7.98 15.01 -6.19
C ALA A 76 6.97 15.46 -5.12
N GLU A 77 6.91 14.82 -3.96
CA GLU A 77 6.06 15.25 -2.83
C GLU A 77 6.42 16.65 -2.34
N ILE A 78 7.70 17.01 -2.42
CA ILE A 78 8.20 18.33 -2.02
C ILE A 78 7.97 19.38 -3.10
N ASP A 79 8.07 18.99 -4.38
CA ASP A 79 8.03 19.88 -5.55
C ASP A 79 6.70 19.83 -6.33
N VAL A 80 5.58 19.52 -5.66
CA VAL A 80 4.23 19.39 -6.26
C VAL A 80 3.86 20.61 -7.15
N GLU A 81 4.46 21.77 -6.92
CA GLU A 81 4.21 22.98 -7.72
C GLU A 81 5.10 23.08 -8.99
N LYS A 82 6.09 22.24 -9.16
CA LYS A 82 7.01 22.32 -10.30
C LYS A 82 6.83 21.16 -11.28
N GLN A 83 6.55 21.49 -12.52
CA GLN A 83 6.20 20.76 -13.75
C GLN A 83 7.06 19.52 -14.14
N LEU A 84 7.85 18.94 -13.26
CA LEU A 84 8.78 17.83 -13.56
C LEU A 84 8.35 16.46 -13.03
N ILE A 85 7.09 16.34 -12.58
CA ILE A 85 6.59 15.06 -12.05
C ILE A 85 6.28 14.13 -13.23
N THR A 86 6.90 12.95 -13.25
CA THR A 86 6.66 11.94 -14.30
C THR A 86 5.22 11.42 -14.25
N ALA A 87 4.73 10.87 -15.37
CA ALA A 87 3.41 10.23 -15.40
C ALA A 87 3.32 9.08 -14.36
N ALA A 88 4.37 8.25 -14.25
CA ALA A 88 4.44 7.18 -13.27
C ALA A 88 4.31 7.69 -11.82
N THR A 89 5.02 8.75 -11.47
CA THR A 89 4.95 9.37 -10.13
C THR A 89 3.55 9.93 -9.84
N LYS A 90 2.90 10.55 -10.83
CA LYS A 90 1.51 11.04 -10.69
C LYS A 90 0.53 9.90 -10.40
N GLU A 91 0.71 8.76 -11.05
CA GLU A 91 -0.14 7.58 -10.84
C GLU A 91 0.03 6.99 -9.44
N VAL A 92 1.26 6.94 -8.92
CA VAL A 92 1.51 6.51 -7.54
C VAL A 92 0.84 7.45 -6.54
N PHE A 93 0.91 8.76 -6.74
CA PHE A 93 0.21 9.71 -5.86
C PHE A 93 -1.31 9.58 -5.94
N ARG A 94 -1.87 9.37 -7.13
CA ARG A 94 -3.31 9.10 -7.27
C ARG A 94 -3.73 7.84 -6.52
N TYR A 95 -2.91 6.80 -6.54
CA TYR A 95 -3.18 5.59 -5.77
C TYR A 95 -3.16 5.87 -4.27
N ARG A 96 -2.13 6.55 -3.76
CA ARG A 96 -2.05 6.97 -2.36
C ARG A 96 -3.30 7.77 -1.95
N ASP A 97 -3.66 8.75 -2.74
CA ASP A 97 -4.81 9.63 -2.46
C ASP A 97 -6.14 8.83 -2.52
N ALA A 98 -6.27 7.88 -3.46
CA ALA A 98 -7.41 6.97 -3.54
C ALA A 98 -7.52 6.05 -2.32
N LEU A 99 -6.39 5.49 -1.84
CA LEU A 99 -6.35 4.65 -0.65
C LEU A 99 -6.70 5.46 0.62
N GLN A 100 -6.11 6.64 0.78
CA GLN A 100 -6.39 7.52 1.93
C GLN A 100 -7.83 8.04 1.91
N GLY A 101 -8.33 8.47 0.76
CA GLY A 101 -9.73 8.88 0.59
C GLY A 101 -10.71 7.73 0.84
N GLY A 102 -10.41 6.54 0.31
CA GLY A 102 -11.17 5.32 0.58
C GLY A 102 -11.20 4.95 2.05
N PHE A 103 -10.06 5.08 2.74
CA PHE A 103 -9.97 4.85 4.19
C PHE A 103 -10.87 5.77 5.00
N GLN A 104 -10.91 7.06 4.68
CA GLN A 104 -11.83 7.99 5.36
C GLN A 104 -13.29 7.61 5.12
N LEU A 105 -13.65 7.30 3.87
CA LEU A 105 -15.02 6.89 3.53
C LEU A 105 -15.46 5.62 4.26
N VAL A 106 -14.61 4.60 4.37
CA VAL A 106 -14.98 3.36 5.08
C VAL A 106 -15.00 3.56 6.59
N LYS A 107 -14.16 4.46 7.13
CA LYS A 107 -14.18 4.82 8.56
C LYS A 107 -15.48 5.52 8.94
N GLU A 108 -16.00 6.39 8.07
CA GLU A 108 -17.25 7.10 8.27
C GLU A 108 -18.48 6.23 8.08
N ASN A 109 -18.47 5.33 7.09
CA ASN A 109 -19.66 4.56 6.69
C ASN A 109 -19.70 3.14 7.26
N ALA A 110 -18.60 2.62 7.80
CA ALA A 110 -18.43 1.24 8.29
C ALA A 110 -18.80 0.15 7.26
N GLN A 111 -18.69 0.45 5.97
CA GLN A 111 -19.01 -0.46 4.86
C GLN A 111 -18.22 -0.10 3.60
N LEU A 112 -18.07 -1.08 2.71
CA LEU A 112 -17.43 -0.93 1.41
C LEU A 112 -18.45 -1.25 0.31
N ASN A 113 -19.18 -0.25 -0.14
CA ASN A 113 -20.21 -0.37 -1.17
C ASN A 113 -19.71 0.08 -2.55
N ASN A 114 -20.49 -0.21 -3.60
CA ASN A 114 -20.16 0.14 -4.99
C ASN A 114 -19.99 1.65 -5.22
N LYS A 115 -20.61 2.51 -4.41
CA LYS A 115 -20.41 3.95 -4.49
C LYS A 115 -19.00 4.32 -4.07
N ILE A 116 -18.52 3.74 -2.96
CA ILE A 116 -17.14 3.94 -2.47
C ILE A 116 -16.12 3.35 -3.47
N VAL A 117 -16.37 2.14 -3.99
CA VAL A 117 -15.50 1.50 -4.99
C VAL A 117 -15.37 2.36 -6.26
N LYS A 118 -16.48 2.93 -6.76
CA LYS A 118 -16.45 3.88 -7.89
C LYS A 118 -15.70 5.16 -7.55
N GLY A 119 -15.85 5.66 -6.32
CA GLY A 119 -15.10 6.83 -5.83
C GLY A 119 -13.59 6.58 -5.80
N ILE A 120 -13.15 5.44 -5.30
CA ILE A 120 -11.73 5.03 -5.30
C ILE A 120 -11.18 4.99 -6.73
N GLN A 121 -11.87 4.32 -7.64
CA GLN A 121 -11.45 4.23 -9.04
C GLN A 121 -11.40 5.62 -9.72
N MET A 122 -12.36 6.49 -9.42
CA MET A 122 -12.36 7.87 -9.92
C MET A 122 -11.09 8.64 -9.50
N TYR A 123 -10.64 8.50 -8.26
CA TYR A 123 -9.37 9.09 -7.80
C TYR A 123 -8.16 8.50 -8.53
N LEU A 124 -8.16 7.17 -8.76
CA LEU A 124 -7.08 6.47 -9.44
C LEU A 124 -6.86 6.94 -10.87
N VAL A 125 -7.93 7.06 -11.65
CA VAL A 125 -7.83 7.33 -13.09
C VAL A 125 -8.18 8.77 -13.47
N GLY A 126 -8.74 9.54 -12.54
CA GLY A 126 -9.09 10.94 -12.77
C GLY A 126 -10.32 11.15 -13.68
N ASN A 127 -11.21 10.16 -13.80
CA ASN A 127 -12.46 10.28 -14.56
C ASN A 127 -13.65 9.66 -13.81
N GLN A 128 -14.87 9.99 -14.23
CA GLN A 128 -16.12 9.55 -13.59
C GLN A 128 -16.90 8.55 -14.45
N ALA A 129 -16.24 7.73 -15.25
CA ALA A 129 -16.91 6.81 -16.17
C ALA A 129 -17.78 5.74 -15.44
N GLY A 130 -17.45 5.40 -14.19
CA GLY A 130 -18.14 4.35 -13.44
C GLY A 130 -17.89 2.96 -14.03
N PHE A 131 -18.83 2.04 -13.80
CA PHE A 131 -18.73 0.71 -14.40
C PHE A 131 -18.86 0.78 -15.92
N ARG A 132 -18.05 -0.01 -16.61
CA ARG A 132 -18.05 -0.06 -18.08
C ARG A 132 -19.38 -0.56 -18.61
N SER A 133 -19.79 0.02 -19.71
CA SER A 133 -21.06 -0.31 -20.41
C SER A 133 -20.85 -0.82 -21.83
N GLN A 134 -19.62 -0.67 -22.35
CA GLN A 134 -19.29 -1.11 -23.72
C GLN A 134 -18.58 -2.46 -23.68
N ALA A 135 -18.91 -3.31 -24.64
CA ALA A 135 -18.21 -4.56 -24.89
C ALA A 135 -16.80 -4.33 -25.47
N GLY A 136 -15.96 -5.38 -25.47
CA GLY A 136 -14.64 -5.34 -26.09
C GLY A 136 -13.48 -5.37 -25.09
N THR A 137 -13.75 -5.34 -23.76
CA THR A 137 -12.70 -5.53 -22.76
C THR A 137 -12.18 -6.96 -22.77
N MET A 138 -10.86 -7.11 -22.89
CA MET A 138 -10.17 -8.40 -22.90
C MET A 138 -8.90 -8.28 -22.07
N ILE A 139 -8.62 -9.28 -21.23
CA ILE A 139 -7.38 -9.36 -20.47
C ILE A 139 -6.36 -10.14 -21.30
N LYS A 140 -5.19 -9.55 -21.48
CA LYS A 140 -4.10 -10.10 -22.30
C LYS A 140 -2.88 -10.40 -21.43
N ASN A 141 -2.12 -11.44 -21.80
CA ASN A 141 -0.82 -11.72 -21.22
C ASN A 141 0.27 -10.80 -21.80
N GLY A 142 1.52 -10.97 -21.34
CA GLY A 142 2.65 -10.18 -21.81
C GLY A 142 3.00 -10.38 -23.31
N GLN A 143 2.49 -11.43 -23.94
CA GLN A 143 2.63 -11.69 -25.39
C GLN A 143 1.48 -11.10 -26.22
N GLY A 144 0.50 -10.47 -25.58
CA GLY A 144 -0.67 -9.90 -26.25
C GLY A 144 -1.80 -10.90 -26.51
N GLU A 145 -1.68 -12.13 -26.05
CA GLU A 145 -2.70 -13.17 -26.19
C GLU A 145 -3.83 -12.96 -25.17
N ILE A 146 -5.09 -13.16 -25.62
CA ILE A 146 -6.25 -13.05 -24.74
C ILE A 146 -6.29 -14.26 -23.80
N VAL A 147 -6.13 -14.01 -22.52
CA VAL A 147 -6.18 -15.02 -21.45
C VAL A 147 -7.55 -15.10 -20.78
N TYR A 148 -8.29 -13.98 -20.77
CA TYR A 148 -9.62 -13.95 -20.19
C TYR A 148 -10.49 -12.85 -20.80
N THR A 149 -11.79 -13.15 -20.97
CA THR A 149 -12.81 -12.19 -21.40
C THR A 149 -13.83 -12.01 -20.27
N PRO A 150 -13.77 -10.87 -19.53
CA PRO A 150 -14.72 -10.58 -18.46
C PRO A 150 -16.13 -10.30 -19.00
N PRO A 151 -17.17 -10.19 -18.16
CA PRO A 151 -18.52 -9.86 -18.59
C PRO A 151 -18.55 -8.66 -19.53
N GLN A 152 -19.32 -8.77 -20.64
CA GLN A 152 -19.29 -7.80 -21.74
C GLN A 152 -20.46 -6.81 -21.73
N ASN A 153 -21.51 -7.08 -20.96
CA ASN A 153 -22.65 -6.18 -20.84
C ASN A 153 -22.76 -5.58 -19.45
N ARG A 154 -23.38 -4.41 -19.37
CA ARG A 154 -23.52 -3.63 -18.15
C ARG A 154 -24.32 -4.35 -17.07
N ASP A 155 -25.40 -5.02 -17.45
CA ASP A 155 -26.33 -5.64 -16.49
C ASP A 155 -25.65 -6.82 -15.75
N ASP A 156 -24.81 -7.60 -16.46
CA ASP A 156 -24.03 -8.67 -15.83
C ASP A 156 -22.99 -8.12 -14.87
N ILE A 157 -22.33 -7.02 -15.26
CA ILE A 157 -21.35 -6.35 -14.38
C ILE A 157 -22.04 -5.80 -13.12
N GLU A 158 -23.15 -5.07 -13.28
CA GLU A 158 -23.89 -4.49 -12.16
C GLU A 158 -24.44 -5.58 -11.23
N ARG A 159 -24.95 -6.68 -11.77
CA ARG A 159 -25.43 -7.84 -11.00
C ARG A 159 -24.30 -8.51 -10.23
N ALA A 160 -23.18 -8.76 -10.87
CA ALA A 160 -22.00 -9.36 -10.22
C ALA A 160 -21.42 -8.45 -9.14
N MET A 161 -21.34 -7.14 -9.39
CA MET A 161 -20.88 -6.15 -8.40
C MET A 161 -21.88 -5.96 -7.24
N ALA A 162 -23.19 -6.10 -7.47
CA ALA A 162 -24.18 -6.06 -6.40
C ALA A 162 -24.08 -7.32 -5.50
N ASN A 163 -23.83 -8.49 -6.09
CA ASN A 163 -23.56 -9.72 -5.34
C ASN A 163 -22.25 -9.59 -4.52
N LEU A 164 -21.18 -9.06 -5.11
CA LEU A 164 -19.91 -8.83 -4.42
C LEU A 164 -20.07 -7.85 -3.26
N GLU A 165 -20.78 -6.73 -3.44
CA GLU A 165 -21.10 -5.77 -2.39
C GLU A 165 -21.87 -6.43 -1.23
N ALA A 166 -22.88 -7.24 -1.55
CA ALA A 166 -23.65 -7.98 -0.55
C ALA A 166 -22.75 -8.96 0.22
N PHE A 167 -21.87 -9.68 -0.49
CA PHE A 167 -20.92 -10.62 0.13
C PHE A 167 -19.93 -9.89 1.04
N ILE A 168 -19.45 -8.71 0.67
CA ILE A 168 -18.54 -7.89 1.51
C ILE A 168 -19.24 -7.45 2.81
N ASN A 169 -20.47 -6.90 2.70
CA ASN A 169 -21.07 -6.13 3.79
C ASN A 169 -22.11 -6.88 4.63
N ARG A 170 -22.55 -8.08 4.21
CA ARG A 170 -23.55 -8.87 4.92
C ARG A 170 -22.91 -10.08 5.59
N PRO A 171 -22.67 -10.05 6.93
CA PRO A 171 -22.07 -11.18 7.65
C PRO A 171 -22.89 -12.47 7.52
N ALA A 172 -24.24 -12.37 7.48
CA ALA A 172 -25.13 -13.53 7.34
C ALA A 172 -24.98 -14.30 6.01
N MET A 173 -24.30 -13.75 4.99
CA MET A 173 -24.05 -14.48 3.73
C MET A 173 -22.96 -15.54 3.85
N SER A 174 -22.02 -15.38 4.78
CA SER A 174 -20.92 -16.33 4.95
C SER A 174 -20.25 -16.13 6.30
N GLU A 175 -20.07 -17.22 7.03
CA GLU A 175 -19.40 -17.26 8.35
C GLU A 175 -17.90 -17.57 8.26
N ILE A 176 -17.33 -17.73 7.05
CA ILE A 176 -15.90 -18.01 6.86
C ILE A 176 -15.03 -16.88 7.37
N ASP A 177 -13.78 -17.20 7.73
CA ASP A 177 -12.81 -16.22 8.24
C ASP A 177 -12.67 -15.03 7.27
N PRO A 178 -12.62 -13.78 7.77
CA PRO A 178 -12.49 -12.59 6.93
C PRO A 178 -11.28 -12.61 5.98
N LEU A 179 -10.17 -13.28 6.31
CA LEU A 179 -9.01 -13.36 5.42
C LEU A 179 -9.27 -14.29 4.23
N ILE A 180 -10.00 -15.40 4.44
CA ILE A 180 -10.46 -16.27 3.35
C ILE A 180 -11.39 -15.48 2.45
N LYS A 181 -12.34 -14.77 3.07
CA LYS A 181 -13.31 -13.92 2.37
C LYS A 181 -12.64 -12.85 1.54
N MET A 182 -11.58 -12.20 2.06
CA MET A 182 -10.79 -11.21 1.31
C MET A 182 -10.14 -11.82 0.05
N ALA A 183 -9.59 -13.02 0.13
CA ALA A 183 -9.02 -13.70 -1.03
C ALA A 183 -10.08 -13.97 -2.12
N ILE A 184 -11.29 -14.39 -1.72
CA ILE A 184 -12.42 -14.60 -2.63
C ILE A 184 -12.87 -13.28 -3.25
N ILE A 185 -13.03 -12.22 -2.45
CA ILE A 185 -13.39 -10.87 -2.90
C ILE A 185 -12.42 -10.38 -3.97
N HIS A 186 -11.13 -10.55 -3.73
CA HIS A 186 -10.10 -10.10 -4.65
C HIS A 186 -10.18 -10.80 -6.01
N HIS A 187 -10.25 -12.14 -6.02
CA HIS A 187 -10.42 -12.91 -7.27
C HIS A 187 -11.72 -12.56 -8.00
N GLN A 188 -12.82 -12.43 -7.26
CA GLN A 188 -14.13 -12.10 -7.83
C GLN A 188 -14.09 -10.73 -8.51
N PHE A 189 -13.54 -9.71 -7.82
CA PHE A 189 -13.41 -8.37 -8.38
C PHE A 189 -12.53 -8.34 -9.65
N GLU A 190 -11.39 -9.01 -9.62
CA GLU A 190 -10.49 -9.13 -10.77
C GLU A 190 -11.16 -9.88 -11.94
N SER A 191 -12.11 -10.80 -11.66
CA SER A 191 -12.83 -11.54 -12.70
C SER A 191 -14.01 -10.74 -13.25
N ILE A 192 -14.72 -9.97 -12.45
CA ILE A 192 -15.77 -9.04 -12.92
C ILE A 192 -15.13 -7.94 -13.79
N HIS A 193 -13.98 -7.44 -13.38
CA HIS A 193 -13.22 -6.40 -14.09
C HIS A 193 -14.09 -5.22 -14.48
N PRO A 194 -14.76 -4.54 -13.50
CA PRO A 194 -15.91 -3.69 -13.76
C PRO A 194 -15.58 -2.35 -14.41
N PHE A 195 -14.33 -1.92 -14.47
CA PHE A 195 -13.91 -0.62 -14.98
C PHE A 195 -13.16 -0.74 -16.31
N TYR A 196 -13.05 0.36 -17.05
CA TYR A 196 -12.23 0.45 -18.25
C TYR A 196 -10.73 0.44 -17.93
N ASP A 197 -10.35 1.04 -16.78
CA ASP A 197 -8.97 1.11 -16.29
C ASP A 197 -8.94 1.12 -14.77
N GLY A 198 -7.79 0.72 -14.19
CA GLY A 198 -7.53 0.77 -12.76
C GLY A 198 -8.14 -0.38 -11.94
N ASN A 199 -8.62 -1.47 -12.58
CA ASN A 199 -9.22 -2.61 -11.87
C ASN A 199 -8.25 -3.23 -10.86
N GLY A 200 -7.06 -3.65 -11.27
CA GLY A 200 -6.09 -4.27 -10.38
C GLY A 200 -5.72 -3.37 -9.18
N ARG A 201 -5.47 -2.09 -9.42
CA ARG A 201 -5.18 -1.12 -8.37
C ARG A 201 -6.38 -0.93 -7.43
N THR A 202 -7.59 -0.83 -7.95
CA THR A 202 -8.83 -0.75 -7.15
C THR A 202 -9.03 -2.02 -6.32
N GLY A 203 -8.84 -3.22 -6.89
CA GLY A 203 -8.94 -4.49 -6.19
C GLY A 203 -7.96 -4.60 -5.01
N ARG A 204 -6.73 -4.12 -5.18
CA ARG A 204 -5.74 -4.10 -4.09
C ARG A 204 -6.09 -3.09 -2.99
N ILE A 205 -6.65 -1.92 -3.33
CA ILE A 205 -7.20 -0.99 -2.33
C ILE A 205 -8.37 -1.62 -1.56
N ILE A 206 -9.27 -2.33 -2.25
CA ILE A 206 -10.38 -3.05 -1.62
C ILE A 206 -9.86 -4.01 -0.55
N ASN A 207 -8.79 -4.77 -0.81
CA ASN A 207 -8.21 -5.69 0.18
C ASN A 207 -7.76 -4.96 1.44
N VAL A 208 -7.03 -3.87 1.30
CA VAL A 208 -6.54 -3.09 2.45
C VAL A 208 -7.70 -2.52 3.27
N LEU A 209 -8.70 -1.94 2.60
CA LEU A 209 -9.88 -1.36 3.25
C LEU A 209 -10.76 -2.43 3.89
N TYR A 210 -10.84 -3.63 3.30
CA TYR A 210 -11.56 -4.75 3.86
C TYR A 210 -10.99 -5.21 5.21
N LEU A 211 -9.66 -5.22 5.37
CA LEU A 211 -9.01 -5.49 6.65
C LEU A 211 -9.38 -4.45 7.72
N VAL A 212 -9.52 -3.18 7.31
CA VAL A 212 -9.92 -2.10 8.23
C VAL A 212 -11.38 -2.25 8.66
N ILE A 213 -12.30 -2.51 7.74
CA ILE A 213 -13.74 -2.69 8.04
C ILE A 213 -13.94 -3.86 9.00
N ASN A 214 -13.21 -4.95 8.81
CA ASN A 214 -13.27 -6.13 9.69
C ASN A 214 -12.44 -5.97 10.97
N ARG A 215 -11.88 -4.78 11.24
CA ARG A 215 -11.10 -4.47 12.45
C ARG A 215 -9.88 -5.36 12.64
N LEU A 216 -9.40 -6.00 11.58
CA LEU A 216 -8.12 -6.73 11.58
C LEU A 216 -6.94 -5.76 11.65
N LEU A 217 -7.11 -4.58 11.07
CA LEU A 217 -6.23 -3.43 11.23
C LEU A 217 -7.05 -2.17 11.54
N ASP A 218 -6.46 -1.20 12.23
CA ASP A 218 -7.08 0.10 12.47
C ASP A 218 -6.68 1.14 11.42
N LEU A 219 -5.55 0.90 10.74
CA LEU A 219 -4.95 1.77 9.74
C LEU A 219 -4.72 1.00 8.43
N PRO A 220 -4.74 1.67 7.25
CA PRO A 220 -4.51 1.06 5.95
C PRO A 220 -3.00 0.86 5.68
N ILE A 221 -2.33 0.05 6.51
CA ILE A 221 -0.88 -0.05 6.57
C ILE A 221 -0.30 -1.40 6.11
N LEU A 222 -1.13 -2.33 5.66
CA LEU A 222 -0.66 -3.56 5.04
C LEU A 222 -0.45 -3.34 3.54
N TYR A 223 0.80 -3.39 3.08
CA TYR A 223 1.11 -3.26 1.65
C TYR A 223 1.31 -4.62 0.98
N LEU A 224 0.18 -5.34 0.86
CA LEU A 224 0.10 -6.67 0.23
C LEU A 224 0.65 -6.67 -1.21
N SER A 225 0.61 -5.54 -1.89
CA SER A 225 1.11 -5.40 -3.26
C SER A 225 2.58 -5.74 -3.40
N ARG A 226 3.40 -5.56 -2.36
CA ARG A 226 4.81 -5.97 -2.36
C ARG A 226 4.97 -7.49 -2.54
N TYR A 227 4.19 -8.28 -1.80
CA TYR A 227 4.20 -9.73 -1.95
C TYR A 227 3.77 -10.15 -3.37
N ILE A 228 2.74 -9.48 -3.91
CA ILE A 228 2.25 -9.70 -5.27
C ILE A 228 3.35 -9.37 -6.29
N THR A 229 4.03 -8.23 -6.17
CA THR A 229 5.12 -7.81 -7.05
C THR A 229 6.26 -8.84 -7.05
N GLN A 230 6.68 -9.31 -5.89
CA GLN A 230 7.72 -10.32 -5.74
C GLN A 230 7.32 -11.69 -6.28
N ASN A 231 6.02 -12.01 -6.34
CA ASN A 231 5.47 -13.28 -6.79
C ASN A 231 4.52 -13.11 -7.98
N LYS A 232 4.75 -12.12 -8.84
CA LYS A 232 3.85 -11.67 -9.89
C LYS A 232 3.42 -12.78 -10.86
N SER A 233 4.36 -13.61 -11.29
CA SER A 233 4.07 -14.74 -12.18
C SER A 233 3.13 -15.76 -11.52
N GLN A 234 3.35 -16.09 -10.25
CA GLN A 234 2.48 -17.00 -9.51
C GLN A 234 1.09 -16.40 -9.28
N TYR A 235 1.01 -15.12 -8.94
CA TYR A 235 -0.25 -14.39 -8.77
C TYR A 235 -1.15 -14.50 -10.01
N TYR A 236 -0.64 -14.16 -11.19
CA TYR A 236 -1.44 -14.25 -12.42
C TYR A 236 -1.76 -15.68 -12.83
N LYS A 237 -0.83 -16.62 -12.59
CA LYS A 237 -1.08 -18.05 -12.83
C LYS A 237 -2.24 -18.58 -11.97
N LEU A 238 -2.28 -18.24 -10.69
CA LEU A 238 -3.32 -18.71 -9.77
C LEU A 238 -4.70 -18.09 -10.08
N ILE A 239 -4.75 -16.79 -10.38
CA ILE A 239 -5.98 -16.16 -10.83
C ILE A 239 -6.53 -16.87 -12.06
N GLN A 240 -5.68 -17.17 -13.04
CA GLN A 240 -6.10 -17.79 -14.29
C GLN A 240 -6.47 -19.27 -14.10
N ALA A 241 -5.78 -19.99 -13.22
CA ALA A 241 -6.07 -21.41 -12.96
C ALA A 241 -7.52 -21.64 -12.50
N ILE A 242 -8.07 -20.76 -11.67
CA ILE A 242 -9.48 -20.81 -11.25
C ILE A 242 -10.42 -20.62 -12.46
N ARG A 243 -10.05 -19.76 -13.41
CA ARG A 243 -10.86 -19.44 -14.60
C ARG A 243 -10.83 -20.54 -15.66
N ASP A 244 -9.79 -21.35 -15.67
CA ASP A 244 -9.57 -22.37 -16.71
C ASP A 244 -10.27 -23.69 -16.40
N LYS A 245 -10.75 -23.92 -15.18
CA LYS A 245 -11.35 -25.17 -14.74
C LYS A 245 -12.80 -24.99 -14.30
N GLU A 246 -13.64 -25.99 -14.60
CA GLU A 246 -15.03 -26.07 -14.15
C GLU A 246 -15.10 -26.53 -12.68
N GLU A 247 -14.38 -27.61 -12.35
CA GLU A 247 -14.18 -28.08 -10.98
C GLU A 247 -12.86 -27.48 -10.48
N ASN A 248 -12.92 -26.39 -9.73
CA ASN A 248 -11.79 -25.55 -9.38
C ASN A 248 -11.58 -25.37 -7.86
N SER A 249 -12.09 -26.29 -7.04
CA SER A 249 -11.94 -26.24 -5.58
C SER A 249 -10.47 -26.27 -5.13
N GLN A 250 -9.61 -27.03 -5.83
CA GLN A 250 -8.18 -27.08 -5.55
C GLN A 250 -7.49 -25.77 -5.92
N GLU A 251 -7.85 -25.18 -7.06
CA GLU A 251 -7.31 -23.89 -7.52
C GLU A 251 -7.70 -22.75 -6.56
N TRP A 252 -8.92 -22.80 -6.00
CA TRP A 252 -9.34 -21.89 -4.95
C TRP A 252 -8.53 -22.08 -3.67
N GLU A 253 -8.24 -23.31 -3.27
CA GLU A 253 -7.37 -23.56 -2.11
C GLU A 253 -5.96 -22.98 -2.33
N GLU A 254 -5.34 -23.24 -3.47
CA GLU A 254 -4.02 -22.71 -3.81
C GLU A 254 -4.02 -21.16 -3.84
N TRP A 255 -5.05 -20.55 -4.40
CA TRP A 255 -5.21 -19.09 -4.42
C TRP A 255 -5.37 -18.51 -3.03
N ILE A 256 -6.27 -19.06 -2.22
CA ILE A 256 -6.52 -18.60 -0.85
C ILE A 256 -5.22 -18.71 -0.03
N LEU A 257 -4.53 -19.85 -0.11
CA LEU A 257 -3.24 -20.03 0.56
C LEU A 257 -2.18 -19.02 0.11
N PHE A 258 -2.14 -18.69 -1.17
CA PHE A 258 -1.23 -17.67 -1.70
C PHE A 258 -1.50 -16.29 -1.08
N ILE A 259 -2.75 -15.85 -1.05
CA ILE A 259 -3.13 -14.56 -0.44
C ILE A 259 -2.86 -14.55 1.06
N LEU A 260 -3.21 -15.62 1.78
CA LEU A 260 -2.98 -15.73 3.23
C LEU A 260 -1.48 -15.68 3.57
N LYS A 261 -0.62 -16.39 2.81
CA LYS A 261 0.84 -16.31 2.97
C LYS A 261 1.35 -14.89 2.70
N GLY A 262 0.78 -14.21 1.70
CA GLY A 262 1.08 -12.81 1.41
C GLY A 262 0.74 -11.90 2.59
N VAL A 263 -0.43 -12.09 3.21
CA VAL A 263 -0.84 -11.36 4.42
C VAL A 263 0.13 -11.60 5.58
N GLU A 264 0.44 -12.87 5.88
CA GLU A 264 1.40 -13.23 6.95
C GLU A 264 2.75 -12.55 6.73
N GLN A 265 3.37 -12.77 5.56
CA GLN A 265 4.70 -12.24 5.25
C GLN A 265 4.73 -10.72 5.32
N THR A 266 3.75 -10.07 4.70
CA THR A 266 3.69 -8.60 4.65
C THR A 266 3.43 -8.01 6.03
N ALA A 267 2.59 -8.64 6.85
CA ALA A 267 2.34 -8.18 8.22
C ALA A 267 3.61 -8.26 9.08
N LEU A 268 4.38 -9.34 8.95
CA LEU A 268 5.66 -9.50 9.66
C LEU A 268 6.71 -8.47 9.19
N ASP A 269 6.78 -8.20 7.87
CA ASP A 269 7.69 -7.20 7.31
C ASP A 269 7.32 -5.80 7.79
N THR A 270 6.02 -5.47 7.76
CA THR A 270 5.52 -4.18 8.25
C THR A 270 5.75 -4.01 9.75
N THR A 271 5.57 -5.06 10.54
CA THR A 271 5.87 -5.04 11.99
C THR A 271 7.33 -4.66 12.24
N ARG A 272 8.27 -5.30 11.52
CA ARG A 272 9.71 -4.96 11.63
C ARG A 272 9.99 -3.51 11.25
N LEU A 273 9.35 -3.01 10.19
CA LEU A 273 9.49 -1.62 9.77
C LEU A 273 8.98 -0.64 10.85
N VAL A 274 7.78 -0.89 11.39
CA VAL A 274 7.20 -0.03 12.45
C VAL A 274 8.05 -0.04 13.69
N GLN A 275 8.60 -1.21 14.08
CA GLN A 275 9.57 -1.31 15.18
C GLN A 275 10.83 -0.49 14.91
N GLY A 276 11.37 -0.55 13.69
CA GLY A 276 12.50 0.25 13.24
C GLY A 276 12.22 1.76 13.30
N ILE A 277 11.06 2.19 12.82
CA ILE A 277 10.60 3.59 12.92
C ILE A 277 10.52 4.02 14.39
N SER A 278 9.87 3.22 15.25
CA SER A 278 9.75 3.50 16.69
C SER A 278 11.11 3.62 17.37
N ALA A 279 12.03 2.72 17.07
CA ALA A 279 13.40 2.77 17.62
C ALA A 279 14.16 4.02 17.13
N LEU A 280 14.04 4.37 15.86
CA LEU A 280 14.65 5.57 15.29
C LEU A 280 14.06 6.85 15.90
N MET A 281 12.73 6.90 16.10
CA MET A 281 12.07 8.02 16.77
C MET A 281 12.62 8.25 18.18
N ARG A 282 12.74 7.19 18.98
CA ARG A 282 13.33 7.27 20.34
C ARG A 282 14.78 7.77 20.31
N ARG A 283 15.60 7.26 19.38
CA ARG A 283 16.99 7.71 19.21
C ARG A 283 17.05 9.20 18.85
N TYR A 284 16.21 9.66 17.95
CA TYR A 284 16.16 11.06 17.55
C TYR A 284 15.65 11.95 18.69
N GLU A 285 14.65 11.51 19.44
CA GLU A 285 14.18 12.24 20.62
C GLU A 285 15.30 12.45 21.65
N GLN A 286 16.07 11.39 21.95
CA GLN A 286 17.22 11.46 22.86
C GLN A 286 18.31 12.43 22.37
N THR A 287 18.49 12.55 21.06
CA THR A 287 19.45 13.48 20.45
C THR A 287 18.90 14.91 20.43
N LEU A 288 17.65 15.10 20.05
CA LEU A 288 17.07 16.43 19.84
C LEU A 288 16.70 17.14 21.14
N ARG A 289 16.26 16.42 22.19
CA ARG A 289 15.91 17.01 23.50
C ARG A 289 17.05 17.86 24.10
N PRO A 290 18.28 17.37 24.23
CA PRO A 290 19.37 18.19 24.75
C PRO A 290 19.80 19.32 23.81
N LEU A 291 19.73 19.13 22.49
CA LEU A 291 20.10 20.14 21.49
C LEU A 291 19.17 21.36 21.49
N PHE A 292 17.88 21.12 21.64
CA PHE A 292 16.88 22.17 21.60
C PHE A 292 16.45 22.66 22.99
N GLY A 293 16.75 21.93 24.07
CA GLY A 293 16.41 22.28 25.46
C GLY A 293 14.93 22.68 25.58
N LYS A 294 14.67 23.89 26.09
CA LYS A 294 13.32 24.43 26.25
C LYS A 294 12.56 24.65 24.94
N ASN A 295 13.24 24.66 23.78
CA ASN A 295 12.64 24.79 22.45
C ASN A 295 12.32 23.45 21.81
N TYR A 296 12.62 22.33 22.46
CA TYR A 296 12.22 21.03 21.98
C TYR A 296 10.69 20.90 21.99
N ARG A 297 10.13 20.42 20.88
CA ARG A 297 8.72 20.08 20.72
C ARG A 297 8.60 18.75 19.98
N HIS A 298 7.57 17.99 20.28
CA HIS A 298 7.30 16.73 19.57
C HIS A 298 7.03 16.94 18.07
N GLU A 299 6.52 18.11 17.66
CA GLU A 299 6.29 18.48 16.27
C GLU A 299 7.59 18.49 15.46
N LEU A 300 8.75 18.76 16.09
CA LEU A 300 10.06 18.61 15.45
C LEU A 300 10.27 17.16 14.99
N LEU A 301 10.02 16.21 15.88
CA LEU A 301 10.18 14.79 15.62
C LEU A 301 9.12 14.34 14.58
N ASN A 302 7.86 14.73 14.75
CA ASN A 302 6.78 14.38 13.85
C ASN A 302 7.07 14.85 12.42
N ASN A 303 7.57 16.08 12.23
CA ASN A 303 7.94 16.57 10.90
C ASN A 303 8.96 15.68 10.21
N LEU A 304 10.00 15.22 10.91
CA LEU A 304 11.07 14.39 10.35
C LEU A 304 10.61 12.98 9.93
N PHE A 305 9.56 12.47 10.54
CA PHE A 305 9.02 11.14 10.23
C PHE A 305 7.82 11.17 9.30
N TYR A 306 7.07 12.28 9.33
CA TYR A 306 5.98 12.51 8.38
C TYR A 306 6.53 12.88 6.99
N HIS A 307 7.63 13.66 6.95
CA HIS A 307 8.32 14.10 5.75
C HIS A 307 9.75 13.54 5.72
N PRO A 308 9.99 12.34 5.15
CA PRO A 308 11.34 11.80 4.98
C PRO A 308 12.30 12.75 4.28
N TYR A 309 11.75 13.54 3.33
CA TYR A 309 12.36 14.73 2.73
C TYR A 309 11.60 15.94 3.25
N THR A 310 12.25 16.80 4.02
CA THR A 310 11.64 18.05 4.53
C THR A 310 12.34 19.28 3.98
N LYS A 311 11.67 20.42 4.08
CA LYS A 311 12.20 21.75 3.71
C LYS A 311 11.77 22.81 4.71
N ILE A 312 12.35 24.01 4.58
CA ILE A 312 12.09 25.12 5.52
C ILE A 312 10.60 25.42 5.62
N GLU A 313 9.88 25.41 4.51
CA GLU A 313 8.44 25.71 4.45
C GLU A 313 7.61 24.68 5.24
N PHE A 314 7.93 23.40 5.17
CA PHE A 314 7.25 22.35 5.93
C PHE A 314 7.50 22.53 7.43
N MET A 315 8.76 22.76 7.82
CA MET A 315 9.10 23.04 9.21
C MET A 315 8.41 24.31 9.75
N GLN A 316 8.29 25.36 8.93
CA GLN A 316 7.54 26.57 9.28
C GLN A 316 6.07 26.27 9.56
N ARG A 317 5.42 25.56 8.63
CA ARG A 317 4.00 25.23 8.71
C ARG A 317 3.70 24.35 9.91
N ASP A 318 4.46 23.24 10.06
CA ASP A 318 4.18 22.19 11.04
C ASP A 318 4.49 22.66 12.47
N LEU A 319 5.48 23.53 12.66
CA LEU A 319 5.85 24.09 13.96
C LEU A 319 5.27 25.47 14.23
N THR A 320 4.66 26.10 13.23
CA THR A 320 4.16 27.49 13.32
C THR A 320 5.27 28.47 13.75
N VAL A 321 6.43 28.39 13.08
CA VAL A 321 7.61 29.22 13.37
C VAL A 321 8.02 30.08 12.17
N GLN A 322 8.79 31.15 12.42
CA GLN A 322 9.33 31.98 11.34
C GLN A 322 10.43 31.27 10.54
N ARG A 323 10.62 31.64 9.26
CA ARG A 323 11.60 31.09 8.34
C ARG A 323 13.01 30.98 8.93
N LYS A 324 13.49 32.03 9.63
CA LYS A 324 14.81 32.02 10.27
C LYS A 324 14.93 30.94 11.34
N THR A 325 13.88 30.74 12.14
CA THR A 325 13.84 29.70 13.19
C THR A 325 13.80 28.31 12.58
N ALA A 326 12.96 28.08 11.57
CA ALA A 326 12.90 26.80 10.84
C ALA A 326 14.25 26.44 10.22
N ALA A 327 14.90 27.39 9.52
CA ALA A 327 16.22 27.19 8.94
C ALA A 327 17.29 26.88 10.01
N LYS A 328 17.27 27.59 11.14
CA LYS A 328 18.17 27.31 12.28
C LYS A 328 17.96 25.89 12.81
N TYR A 329 16.71 25.46 12.99
CA TYR A 329 16.41 24.13 13.49
C TYR A 329 16.92 23.03 12.54
N LEU A 330 16.68 23.16 11.25
CA LEU A 330 17.15 22.20 10.26
C LEU A 330 18.69 22.14 10.19
N ASN A 331 19.39 23.29 10.27
CA ASN A 331 20.84 23.31 10.28
C ASN A 331 21.43 22.64 11.53
N VAL A 332 20.87 22.89 12.72
CA VAL A 332 21.27 22.20 13.96
C VAL A 332 21.11 20.68 13.84
N MET A 333 20.03 20.22 13.17
CA MET A 333 19.82 18.77 12.94
C MET A 333 20.82 18.19 11.92
N VAL A 334 21.26 18.98 10.94
CA VAL A 334 22.33 18.59 10.01
C VAL A 334 23.66 18.47 10.73
N GLU A 335 24.04 19.46 11.54
CA GLU A 335 25.26 19.43 12.39
C GLU A 335 25.26 18.24 13.34
N ALA A 336 24.09 17.87 13.88
CA ALA A 336 23.90 16.70 14.73
C ALA A 336 23.82 15.36 13.96
N LYS A 337 23.98 15.36 12.63
CA LYS A 337 23.89 14.18 11.76
C LYS A 337 22.54 13.45 11.84
N VAL A 338 21.48 14.15 12.24
CA VAL A 338 20.09 13.66 12.19
C VAL A 338 19.53 13.75 10.79
N LEU A 339 19.91 14.82 10.06
CA LEU A 339 19.54 15.07 8.67
C LEU A 339 20.78 15.22 7.80
N VAL A 340 20.58 14.97 6.49
CA VAL A 340 21.54 15.33 5.46
C VAL A 340 20.91 16.40 4.58
N VAL A 341 21.66 17.45 4.25
CA VAL A 341 21.20 18.50 3.34
C VAL A 341 21.67 18.20 1.92
N VAL A 342 20.74 18.25 0.97
CA VAL A 342 21.03 18.12 -0.47
C VAL A 342 20.45 19.35 -1.18
N LYS A 343 21.28 19.99 -2.03
CA LYS A 343 20.83 21.12 -2.85
C LYS A 343 20.31 20.60 -4.19
N ILE A 344 19.06 20.87 -4.49
CA ILE A 344 18.43 20.54 -5.77
C ILE A 344 17.95 21.86 -6.39
N GLY A 345 18.56 22.24 -7.51
CA GLY A 345 18.30 23.55 -8.11
C GLY A 345 18.68 24.71 -7.18
N ARG A 346 17.70 25.53 -6.81
CA ARG A 346 17.88 26.69 -5.91
C ARG A 346 17.47 26.41 -4.46
N GLU A 347 16.96 25.22 -4.14
CA GLU A 347 16.40 24.88 -2.85
C GLU A 347 17.26 23.84 -2.11
N ASN A 348 17.23 23.91 -0.76
CA ASN A 348 17.84 22.92 0.11
C ASN A 348 16.76 21.97 0.61
N TYR A 349 17.02 20.67 0.45
CA TYR A 349 16.23 19.58 0.97
C TYR A 349 16.97 18.92 2.13
N TYR A 350 16.25 18.65 3.19
CA TYR A 350 16.77 18.04 4.40
C TYR A 350 16.21 16.61 4.50
N ILE A 351 17.09 15.62 4.38
CA ILE A 351 16.72 14.22 4.21
C ILE A 351 16.97 13.45 5.49
N ASN A 352 15.95 12.76 5.98
CA ASN A 352 16.07 11.77 7.06
C ASN A 352 16.61 10.44 6.47
N ARG A 353 17.94 10.39 6.26
CA ARG A 353 18.59 9.26 5.60
C ARG A 353 18.34 7.93 6.31
N ASN A 354 18.38 7.91 7.65
CA ASN A 354 18.17 6.69 8.42
C ASN A 354 16.72 6.15 8.23
N LEU A 355 15.73 7.03 8.10
CA LEU A 355 14.35 6.62 7.80
C LEU A 355 14.23 6.08 6.38
N MET A 356 14.91 6.70 5.41
CA MET A 356 14.98 6.21 4.04
C MET A 356 15.61 4.82 3.94
N GLU A 357 16.68 4.58 4.69
CA GLU A 357 17.32 3.27 4.76
C GLU A 357 16.39 2.19 5.31
N LEU A 358 15.53 2.50 6.30
CA LEU A 358 14.51 1.58 6.78
C LEU A 358 13.51 1.20 5.68
N PHE A 359 13.11 2.14 4.82
CA PHE A 359 12.20 1.86 3.71
C PHE A 359 12.87 1.04 2.59
N LEU A 360 14.14 1.26 2.32
CA LEU A 360 14.88 0.56 1.25
C LEU A 360 15.26 -0.87 1.67
N ASN A 361 15.60 -1.09 2.94
CA ASN A 361 16.09 -2.36 3.45
C ASN A 361 14.98 -3.32 3.91
N GLN A 362 13.75 -3.09 3.52
CA GLN A 362 12.63 -3.98 3.83
C GLN A 362 12.83 -5.34 3.15
N GLY A 363 13.03 -6.37 3.96
CA GLY A 363 13.27 -7.75 3.50
C GLY A 363 14.71 -8.22 3.62
N SER A 364 15.66 -7.33 3.93
CA SER A 364 17.01 -7.72 4.36
C SER A 364 17.04 -7.74 5.90
N ALA A 365 17.62 -8.77 6.49
CA ALA A 365 18.00 -8.72 7.91
C ALA A 365 18.81 -7.44 8.13
N LEU A 366 18.49 -6.67 9.17
CA LEU A 366 19.24 -5.45 9.50
C LEU A 366 20.75 -5.74 9.40
N PRO A 367 21.52 -5.05 8.56
CA PRO A 367 22.95 -5.28 8.46
C PRO A 367 23.57 -5.04 9.83
N ARG A 368 24.44 -5.95 10.27
CA ARG A 368 25.23 -5.77 11.48
C ARG A 368 26.04 -4.48 11.33
N ARG A 369 26.21 -3.76 12.41
CA ARG A 369 26.83 -2.42 12.51
C ARG A 369 28.16 -2.23 11.78
N GLU A 370 28.81 -3.29 11.33
CA GLU A 370 30.17 -3.30 10.71
C GLU A 370 30.13 -3.21 9.17
N GLU A 371 29.04 -3.60 8.50
CA GLU A 371 29.00 -3.62 7.02
C GLU A 371 28.63 -2.26 6.40
N VAL A 372 28.11 -1.31 7.17
CA VAL A 372 27.68 0.01 6.64
C VAL A 372 28.85 0.98 6.46
N ILE A 373 30.00 0.71 7.08
CA ILE A 373 31.16 1.64 7.01
C ILE A 373 31.97 1.42 5.72
N GLU A 374 32.03 0.21 5.17
CA GLU A 374 32.83 -0.10 3.99
C GLU A 374 32.18 0.34 2.67
N SER A 375 30.85 0.38 2.56
CA SER A 375 30.17 0.74 1.29
C SER A 375 30.13 2.25 1.00
N VAL A 376 30.48 3.11 1.95
CA VAL A 376 30.44 4.58 1.81
C VAL A 376 31.77 5.16 1.35
N THR A 377 32.88 4.40 1.46
CA THR A 377 34.23 4.87 1.07
C THR A 377 34.58 4.63 -0.38
N ASP A 378 33.83 3.79 -1.12
CA ASP A 378 34.19 3.38 -2.48
C ASP A 378 33.55 4.23 -3.61
N ASN A 379 32.75 5.26 -3.29
CA ASN A 379 32.08 6.09 -4.29
C ASN A 379 32.50 7.58 -4.23
N GLN A 380 33.78 7.88 -4.09
CA GLN A 380 34.30 9.19 -4.45
C GLN A 380 34.96 9.11 -5.84
N PRO A 381 34.56 9.95 -6.81
CA PRO A 381 35.29 10.06 -8.06
C PRO A 381 36.70 10.63 -7.81
N PRO A 382 37.74 10.23 -8.56
CA PRO A 382 39.09 10.76 -8.41
C PRO A 382 39.10 12.26 -8.73
N LEU A 383 39.95 12.99 -8.02
CA LEU A 383 40.22 14.43 -8.12
C LEU A 383 40.63 14.86 -9.54
#